data_0bbabd36e1b01683b0fea42b35942af4
#
_entry.id   0bbabd36e1b01683b0fea42b35942af4
#
_cell.length_a   1.000
_cell.length_b   1.000
_cell.length_c   1.000
_cell.angle_alpha   90.00
_cell.angle_beta   90.00
_cell.angle_gamma   90.00
#
_symmetry.space_group_name_H-M   'P 1'
#
loop_
_entity.id
_entity.type
_entity.pdbx_description
1 polymer ?
#
loop_
_entity_poly.entity_id
_entity_poly.type
_entity_poly.pdbx_seq_one_letter_code
_entity_poly.pdbx_strand_id
1 'polypeptide(L)'
;MPEDDLLRGKEVAFLSWRDTRNPEGGGAERYLETVAAGLVQRGARVTVFCAAHAAAPPEEVVDGIRFVRRGTKLSVYAEGMRALRRGDLGRPDVVVDVQNGLPFFSRLVTRRPVVVLVHHVHREQWPVVYPGLTGRVGWFIERRVAPLLYRRSQYVAVSQATRDELGELGVRRRRVAVVHNGTDPVVPVGGGKSPTPMVAVVGRLVPHKRVEHAIDAVLALQPTFPDLTLEVVGSGWWEARLHDYARERGAGDAVVFRGHLSEADKHEVYERAWLLALPSLKEGWGLVVGEAGMHGTPTVAYREAGGTQESVVDGFSGVLVDHQQGLTTALAELLADEERRARLSRGARVTSHAFTWEHAQESFAAVVRAALEGRRVSGQDTPGQDTPEQPDRAEP
;
A
#
# COMPACT_ATOMS: atom_id res chain seq x y z
N MET A 1 -3.85 -0.04 -34.75
CA MET A 1 -2.68 0.67 -34.16
C MET A 1 -2.23 -0.15 -32.97
N PRO A 2 -0.93 -0.33 -32.74
CA PRO A 2 -0.47 -0.95 -31.50
C PRO A 2 -1.04 -0.17 -30.31
N GLU A 3 -1.48 -0.86 -29.26
CA GLU A 3 -2.14 -0.22 -28.11
C GLU A 3 -1.28 0.83 -27.41
N ASP A 4 0.04 0.72 -27.51
CA ASP A 4 0.99 1.68 -26.93
C ASP A 4 1.05 3.03 -27.66
N ASP A 5 0.59 3.10 -28.89
CA ASP A 5 0.63 4.34 -29.68
C ASP A 5 -0.36 5.40 -29.15
N LEU A 6 -1.43 4.99 -28.44
CA LEU A 6 -2.42 5.91 -27.88
C LEU A 6 -1.89 6.78 -26.73
N LEU A 7 -0.90 6.33 -25.98
CA LEU A 7 -0.30 7.07 -24.86
C LEU A 7 0.82 8.01 -25.31
N ARG A 8 1.40 7.77 -26.49
CA ARG A 8 2.52 8.55 -27.01
C ARG A 8 2.17 10.03 -27.14
N GLY A 9 2.95 10.89 -26.47
CA GLY A 9 2.78 12.33 -26.47
C GLY A 9 1.59 12.84 -25.65
N LYS A 10 0.78 11.96 -25.01
CA LYS A 10 -0.31 12.38 -24.12
C LYS A 10 0.24 12.93 -22.83
N GLU A 11 -0.45 13.92 -22.28
CA GLU A 11 -0.13 14.51 -20.98
C GLU A 11 -1.02 13.92 -19.89
N VAL A 12 -0.39 13.38 -18.84
CA VAL A 12 -1.07 12.83 -17.67
C VAL A 12 -0.61 13.57 -16.42
N ALA A 13 -1.53 14.16 -15.67
CA ALA A 13 -1.23 14.85 -14.42
C ALA A 13 -1.77 14.04 -13.24
N PHE A 14 -0.89 13.67 -12.31
CA PHE A 14 -1.26 13.09 -11.02
C PHE A 14 -1.33 14.21 -9.98
N LEU A 15 -2.39 14.20 -9.18
CA LEU A 15 -2.53 15.03 -8.01
C LEU A 15 -2.45 14.12 -6.79
N SER A 16 -1.35 14.20 -6.06
CA SER A 16 -1.10 13.39 -4.85
C SER A 16 -0.78 14.29 -3.67
N TRP A 17 -1.04 13.80 -2.48
CA TRP A 17 -0.68 14.52 -1.29
C TRP A 17 0.84 14.58 -1.08
N ARG A 18 1.55 13.49 -1.41
CA ARG A 18 3.00 13.32 -1.21
C ARG A 18 3.62 12.60 -2.41
N ASP A 19 4.94 12.55 -2.39
CA ASP A 19 5.79 11.70 -3.21
C ASP A 19 6.66 10.78 -2.35
N THR A 20 7.46 9.91 -2.95
CA THR A 20 8.36 8.98 -2.23
C THR A 20 9.49 9.67 -1.51
N ARG A 21 9.91 10.88 -1.94
CA ARG A 21 10.97 11.67 -1.29
C ARG A 21 10.50 12.38 -0.01
N ASN A 22 9.18 12.46 0.19
CA ASN A 22 8.63 13.00 1.43
C ASN A 22 8.95 12.03 2.58
N PRO A 23 9.50 12.51 3.73
CA PRO A 23 9.82 11.64 4.88
C PRO A 23 8.63 10.84 5.42
N GLU A 24 7.40 11.31 5.18
CA GLU A 24 6.18 10.57 5.50
C GLU A 24 5.67 9.69 4.34
N GLY A 25 6.43 9.57 3.24
CA GLY A 25 6.11 8.74 2.08
C GLY A 25 6.01 7.26 2.45
N GLY A 26 5.36 6.47 1.60
CA GLY A 26 5.17 5.04 1.82
C GLY A 26 4.70 4.30 0.57
N GLY A 27 4.06 3.15 0.78
CA GLY A 27 3.65 2.28 -0.31
C GLY A 27 2.68 2.90 -1.32
N ALA A 28 1.85 3.84 -0.90
CA ALA A 28 0.93 4.54 -1.79
C ALA A 28 1.67 5.44 -2.79
N GLU A 29 2.67 6.16 -2.32
CA GLU A 29 3.52 7.02 -3.14
C GLU A 29 4.41 6.17 -4.07
N ARG A 30 4.95 5.04 -3.57
CA ARG A 30 5.69 4.07 -4.38
C ARG A 30 4.85 3.53 -5.53
N TYR A 31 3.62 3.10 -5.25
CA TYR A 31 2.68 2.64 -6.27
C TYR A 31 2.45 3.72 -7.33
N LEU A 32 2.11 4.94 -6.90
CA LEU A 32 1.84 6.05 -7.81
C LEU A 32 3.02 6.29 -8.75
N GLU A 33 4.23 6.42 -8.23
CA GLU A 33 5.42 6.72 -9.04
C GLU A 33 5.77 5.56 -9.97
N THR A 34 5.57 4.32 -9.53
CA THR A 34 5.81 3.14 -10.38
C THR A 34 4.84 3.09 -11.55
N VAL A 35 3.54 3.30 -11.35
CA VAL A 35 2.58 3.33 -12.47
C VAL A 35 2.77 4.56 -13.36
N ALA A 36 3.20 5.69 -12.79
CA ALA A 36 3.57 6.89 -13.54
C ALA A 36 4.77 6.64 -14.46
N ALA A 37 5.82 5.98 -13.95
CA ALA A 37 6.98 5.56 -14.74
C ALA A 37 6.58 4.62 -15.89
N GLY A 38 5.64 3.69 -15.65
CA GLY A 38 5.08 2.83 -16.69
C GLY A 38 4.39 3.61 -17.82
N LEU A 39 3.74 4.72 -17.51
CA LEU A 39 3.16 5.62 -18.55
C LEU A 39 4.26 6.36 -19.31
N VAL A 40 5.32 6.82 -18.64
CA VAL A 40 6.48 7.46 -19.29
C VAL A 40 7.15 6.50 -20.27
N GLN A 41 7.37 5.26 -19.88
CA GLN A 41 7.96 4.22 -20.75
C GLN A 41 7.13 3.98 -22.01
N ARG A 42 5.81 4.19 -21.93
CA ARG A 42 4.87 4.11 -23.06
C ARG A 42 4.73 5.44 -23.85
N GLY A 43 5.61 6.40 -23.57
CA GLY A 43 5.71 7.67 -24.32
C GLY A 43 4.77 8.78 -23.85
N ALA A 44 4.09 8.65 -22.71
CA ALA A 44 3.33 9.75 -22.12
C ALA A 44 4.25 10.77 -21.43
N ARG A 45 3.81 12.02 -21.38
CA ARG A 45 4.42 13.08 -20.55
C ARG A 45 3.68 13.12 -19.21
N VAL A 46 4.37 12.78 -18.15
CA VAL A 46 3.77 12.66 -16.83
C VAL A 46 4.24 13.78 -15.89
N THR A 47 3.29 14.44 -15.23
CA THR A 47 3.54 15.41 -14.16
C THR A 47 2.89 14.93 -12.87
N VAL A 48 3.64 14.88 -11.77
CA VAL A 48 3.14 14.61 -10.41
C VAL A 48 3.16 15.90 -9.63
N PHE A 49 2.00 16.32 -9.14
CA PHE A 49 1.84 17.45 -8.23
C PHE A 49 1.67 16.93 -6.81
N CYS A 50 2.42 17.49 -5.85
CA CYS A 50 2.28 17.14 -4.44
C CYS A 50 2.65 18.31 -3.51
N ALA A 51 2.52 18.11 -2.19
CA ALA A 51 2.92 19.09 -1.19
C ALA A 51 4.42 19.30 -1.17
N ALA A 52 4.86 20.53 -0.91
CA ALA A 52 6.27 20.87 -0.73
C ALA A 52 6.80 20.29 0.60
N HIS A 53 8.06 19.85 0.59
CA HIS A 53 8.79 19.36 1.75
C HIS A 53 10.30 19.66 1.59
N ALA A 54 11.04 19.61 2.69
CA ALA A 54 12.45 20.03 2.71
C ALA A 54 13.40 19.02 2.01
N ALA A 55 12.98 17.78 1.80
CA ALA A 55 13.84 16.72 1.27
C ALA A 55 13.96 16.73 -0.28
N ALA A 56 13.23 17.63 -0.98
CA ALA A 56 13.30 17.74 -2.43
C ALA A 56 13.03 19.18 -2.92
N PRO A 57 13.57 19.57 -4.09
CA PRO A 57 13.32 20.88 -4.67
C PRO A 57 11.86 21.05 -5.08
N PRO A 58 11.38 22.32 -5.25
CA PRO A 58 10.01 22.61 -5.67
C PRO A 58 9.63 22.01 -7.03
N GLU A 59 10.57 21.91 -7.93
CA GLU A 59 10.39 21.27 -9.24
C GLU A 59 11.65 20.46 -9.59
N GLU A 60 11.45 19.27 -10.14
CA GLU A 60 12.50 18.42 -10.68
C GLU A 60 11.93 17.41 -11.69
N VAL A 61 12.81 16.75 -12.41
CA VAL A 61 12.47 15.61 -13.28
C VAL A 61 13.27 14.40 -12.78
N VAL A 62 12.58 13.32 -12.43
CA VAL A 62 13.17 12.06 -12.00
C VAL A 62 12.53 10.95 -12.85
N ASP A 63 13.33 10.09 -13.46
CA ASP A 63 12.88 8.98 -14.31
C ASP A 63 11.86 9.38 -15.39
N GLY A 64 11.99 10.61 -15.94
CA GLY A 64 11.09 11.17 -16.94
C GLY A 64 9.77 11.72 -16.38
N ILE A 65 9.54 11.64 -15.08
CA ILE A 65 8.39 12.21 -14.38
C ILE A 65 8.75 13.61 -13.89
N ARG A 66 7.94 14.62 -14.27
CA ARG A 66 8.07 15.98 -13.73
C ARG A 66 7.34 16.09 -12.41
N PHE A 67 8.06 16.41 -11.34
CA PHE A 67 7.49 16.70 -10.03
C PHE A 67 7.30 18.20 -9.86
N VAL A 68 6.14 18.60 -9.33
CA VAL A 68 5.79 19.99 -8.97
C VAL A 68 5.30 19.98 -7.53
N ARG A 69 6.06 20.56 -6.61
CA ARG A 69 5.80 20.53 -5.17
C ARG A 69 5.41 21.92 -4.67
N ARG A 70 4.16 22.07 -4.23
CA ARG A 70 3.65 23.36 -3.72
C ARG A 70 2.67 23.14 -2.56
N GLY A 71 2.63 24.12 -1.68
CA GLY A 71 1.73 24.11 -0.53
C GLY A 71 2.20 23.22 0.62
N THR A 72 1.36 23.12 1.62
CA THR A 72 1.55 22.32 2.84
C THR A 72 0.56 21.16 2.85
N LYS A 73 0.61 20.32 3.89
CA LYS A 73 -0.33 19.22 4.14
C LYS A 73 -1.81 19.57 3.93
N LEU A 74 -2.21 20.81 4.27
CA LEU A 74 -3.60 21.27 4.15
C LEU A 74 -3.84 22.09 2.88
N SER A 75 -2.89 22.94 2.49
CA SER A 75 -3.07 23.82 1.34
C SER A 75 -2.83 23.13 -0.01
N VAL A 76 -2.22 21.95 -0.04
CA VAL A 76 -1.89 21.18 -1.25
C VAL A 76 -3.13 20.97 -2.16
N TYR A 77 -4.29 20.73 -1.58
CA TYR A 77 -5.54 20.54 -2.35
C TYR A 77 -5.92 21.78 -3.15
N ALA A 78 -5.91 22.94 -2.49
CA ALA A 78 -6.20 24.21 -3.13
C ALA A 78 -5.12 24.61 -4.14
N GLU A 79 -3.84 24.38 -3.81
CA GLU A 79 -2.72 24.63 -4.74
C GLU A 79 -2.77 23.72 -5.95
N GLY A 80 -3.10 22.43 -5.81
CA GLY A 80 -3.28 21.50 -6.91
C GLY A 80 -4.40 21.90 -7.85
N MET A 81 -5.55 22.33 -7.31
CA MET A 81 -6.64 22.86 -8.14
C MET A 81 -6.23 24.15 -8.87
N ARG A 82 -5.49 25.05 -8.22
CA ARG A 82 -4.97 26.27 -8.86
C ARG A 82 -3.97 25.97 -9.96
N ALA A 83 -3.02 25.07 -9.68
CA ALA A 83 -2.00 24.65 -10.63
C ALA A 83 -2.63 24.02 -11.88
N LEU A 84 -3.60 23.12 -11.68
CA LEU A 84 -4.34 22.50 -12.79
C LEU A 84 -5.12 23.54 -13.61
N ARG A 85 -5.77 24.50 -12.98
CA ARG A 85 -6.54 25.55 -13.64
C ARG A 85 -5.67 26.55 -14.41
N ARG A 86 -4.49 26.88 -13.88
CA ARG A 86 -3.54 27.82 -14.50
C ARG A 86 -2.73 27.19 -15.63
N GLY A 87 -2.71 25.87 -15.74
CA GLY A 87 -1.89 25.15 -16.70
C GLY A 87 -0.45 24.95 -16.24
N ASP A 88 -0.14 25.15 -14.95
CA ASP A 88 1.20 24.92 -14.37
C ASP A 88 1.63 23.45 -14.49
N LEU A 89 0.66 22.54 -14.62
CA LEU A 89 0.85 21.10 -14.82
C LEU A 89 0.78 20.66 -16.29
N GLY A 90 0.90 21.60 -17.23
CA GLY A 90 0.68 21.38 -18.65
C GLY A 90 -0.82 21.43 -19.02
N ARG A 91 -1.17 20.77 -20.11
CA ARG A 91 -2.56 20.62 -20.58
C ARG A 91 -2.97 19.15 -20.55
N PRO A 92 -3.15 18.55 -19.36
CA PRO A 92 -3.31 17.11 -19.26
C PRO A 92 -4.52 16.62 -20.04
N ASP A 93 -4.32 15.55 -20.79
CA ASP A 93 -5.39 14.80 -21.47
C ASP A 93 -6.18 13.97 -20.48
N VAL A 94 -5.51 13.47 -19.39
CA VAL A 94 -6.11 12.75 -18.27
C VAL A 94 -5.54 13.30 -16.96
N VAL A 95 -6.40 13.43 -15.94
CA VAL A 95 -6.01 13.77 -14.58
C VAL A 95 -6.22 12.55 -13.69
N VAL A 96 -5.20 12.16 -12.94
CA VAL A 96 -5.29 11.15 -11.89
C VAL A 96 -5.38 11.86 -10.55
N ASP A 97 -6.53 11.75 -9.90
CA ASP A 97 -6.81 12.35 -8.59
C ASP A 97 -6.63 11.28 -7.51
N VAL A 98 -5.55 11.36 -6.75
CA VAL A 98 -5.25 10.38 -5.70
C VAL A 98 -6.00 10.76 -4.45
N GLN A 99 -7.04 9.99 -4.16
CA GLN A 99 -7.85 10.17 -2.97
C GLN A 99 -7.21 9.43 -1.79
N ASN A 100 -6.59 10.18 -0.91
CA ASN A 100 -6.04 9.70 0.36
C ASN A 100 -6.86 10.32 1.52
N GLY A 101 -8.06 9.80 1.74
CA GLY A 101 -9.12 10.37 2.56
C GLY A 101 -9.87 11.50 1.82
N LEU A 102 -9.21 12.61 1.55
CA LEU A 102 -9.76 13.69 0.75
C LEU A 102 -9.26 13.63 -0.70
N PRO A 103 -10.13 13.81 -1.71
CA PRO A 103 -9.71 14.01 -3.09
C PRO A 103 -9.19 15.44 -3.30
N PHE A 104 -8.52 15.69 -4.41
CA PHE A 104 -8.10 17.04 -4.86
C PHE A 104 -9.25 17.87 -5.43
N PHE A 105 -10.45 17.34 -5.50
CA PHE A 105 -11.60 18.01 -6.11
C PHE A 105 -11.34 18.44 -7.56
N SER A 106 -10.45 17.76 -8.27
CA SER A 106 -10.01 18.09 -9.64
C SER A 106 -11.19 18.24 -10.60
N ARG A 107 -12.26 17.46 -10.39
CA ARG A 107 -13.47 17.52 -11.21
C ARG A 107 -14.19 18.88 -11.20
N LEU A 108 -13.92 19.73 -10.21
CA LEU A 108 -14.46 21.11 -10.15
C LEU A 108 -13.74 22.08 -11.08
N VAL A 109 -12.50 21.76 -11.47
CA VAL A 109 -11.62 22.67 -12.21
C VAL A 109 -11.19 22.15 -13.59
N THR A 110 -11.49 20.86 -13.91
CA THR A 110 -11.22 20.32 -15.24
C THR A 110 -12.43 19.61 -15.84
N ARG A 111 -12.54 19.70 -17.18
CA ARG A 111 -13.49 18.91 -17.99
C ARG A 111 -12.86 17.65 -18.59
N ARG A 112 -11.53 17.51 -18.47
CA ARG A 112 -10.80 16.33 -18.96
C ARG A 112 -11.22 15.06 -18.21
N PRO A 113 -11.01 13.88 -18.77
CA PRO A 113 -11.19 12.62 -18.05
C PRO A 113 -10.45 12.64 -16.71
N VAL A 114 -11.12 12.16 -15.65
CA VAL A 114 -10.51 12.00 -14.32
C VAL A 114 -10.56 10.55 -13.93
N VAL A 115 -9.41 10.01 -13.54
CA VAL A 115 -9.24 8.72 -12.88
C VAL A 115 -9.02 8.98 -11.40
N VAL A 116 -9.82 8.39 -10.54
CA VAL A 116 -9.67 8.50 -9.08
C VAL A 116 -8.93 7.28 -8.58
N LEU A 117 -7.72 7.45 -8.06
CA LEU A 117 -6.91 6.39 -7.49
C LEU A 117 -7.14 6.32 -5.97
N VAL A 118 -7.57 5.16 -5.47
CA VAL A 118 -7.88 4.93 -4.05
C VAL A 118 -7.11 3.73 -3.53
N HIS A 119 -6.24 3.95 -2.55
CA HIS A 119 -5.49 2.87 -1.91
C HIS A 119 -6.33 2.13 -0.87
N HIS A 120 -7.11 2.83 -0.08
CA HIS A 120 -8.10 2.30 0.87
C HIS A 120 -9.09 3.38 1.30
N VAL A 121 -10.21 2.96 1.85
CA VAL A 121 -11.18 3.86 2.48
C VAL A 121 -10.73 4.12 3.93
N HIS A 122 -10.77 5.38 4.36
CA HIS A 122 -10.20 5.83 5.64
C HIS A 122 -11.18 5.80 6.82
N ARG A 123 -12.29 5.07 6.73
CA ARG A 123 -13.35 5.02 7.74
C ARG A 123 -12.80 4.90 9.17
N GLU A 124 -11.94 3.92 9.40
CA GLU A 124 -11.37 3.59 10.70
C GLU A 124 -10.24 4.54 11.11
N GLN A 125 -9.62 5.20 10.15
CA GLN A 125 -8.47 6.08 10.39
C GLN A 125 -8.90 7.50 10.76
N TRP A 126 -10.03 8.00 10.23
CA TRP A 126 -10.51 9.37 10.51
C TRP A 126 -10.61 9.67 12.00
N PRO A 127 -11.28 8.85 12.83
CA PRO A 127 -11.39 9.14 14.27
C PRO A 127 -10.07 8.99 15.03
N VAL A 128 -9.15 8.18 14.53
CA VAL A 128 -7.82 7.93 15.16
C VAL A 128 -6.86 9.09 14.86
N VAL A 129 -6.80 9.53 13.61
CA VAL A 129 -5.84 10.57 13.16
C VAL A 129 -6.38 11.97 13.43
N TYR A 130 -7.68 12.17 13.28
CA TYR A 130 -8.37 13.46 13.45
C TYR A 130 -9.58 13.31 14.38
N PRO A 131 -9.37 13.26 15.70
CA PRO A 131 -10.49 13.11 16.64
C PRO A 131 -11.45 14.29 16.57
N GLY A 132 -12.71 14.05 16.92
CA GLY A 132 -13.75 15.07 17.01
C GLY A 132 -14.37 15.48 15.67
N LEU A 133 -14.69 16.76 15.55
CA LEU A 133 -15.45 17.29 14.40
C LEU A 133 -14.69 17.20 13.08
N THR A 134 -13.38 17.40 13.10
CA THR A 134 -12.53 17.36 11.92
C THR A 134 -12.58 15.99 11.24
N GLY A 135 -12.45 14.90 12.00
CA GLY A 135 -12.56 13.54 11.47
C GLY A 135 -13.96 13.24 10.94
N ARG A 136 -15.02 13.74 11.61
CA ARG A 136 -16.41 13.57 11.13
C ARG A 136 -16.64 14.29 9.81
N VAL A 137 -16.12 15.51 9.65
CA VAL A 137 -16.19 16.25 8.38
C VAL A 137 -15.40 15.55 7.29
N GLY A 138 -14.17 15.11 7.59
CA GLY A 138 -13.34 14.34 6.64
C GLY A 138 -14.06 13.07 6.16
N TRP A 139 -14.60 12.29 7.09
CA TRP A 139 -15.40 11.10 6.76
C TRP A 139 -16.65 11.42 5.94
N PHE A 140 -17.37 12.52 6.26
CA PHE A 140 -18.52 12.95 5.48
C PHE A 140 -18.12 13.28 4.03
N ILE A 141 -16.99 13.97 3.84
CA ILE A 141 -16.49 14.30 2.50
C ILE A 141 -16.13 13.01 1.75
N GLU A 142 -15.35 12.12 2.35
CA GLU A 142 -14.95 10.85 1.72
C GLU A 142 -16.18 9.97 1.40
N ARG A 143 -17.13 9.88 2.34
CA ARG A 143 -18.30 9.00 2.21
C ARG A 143 -19.36 9.51 1.25
N ARG A 144 -19.59 10.83 1.18
CA ARG A 144 -20.74 11.41 0.46
C ARG A 144 -20.36 12.35 -0.66
N VAL A 145 -19.43 13.27 -0.38
CA VAL A 145 -19.08 14.32 -1.34
C VAL A 145 -18.25 13.76 -2.48
N ALA A 146 -17.21 13.00 -2.18
CA ALA A 146 -16.32 12.43 -3.19
C ALA A 146 -17.07 11.49 -4.18
N PRO A 147 -17.86 10.48 -3.74
CA PRO A 147 -18.59 9.62 -4.66
C PRO A 147 -19.59 10.36 -5.55
N LEU A 148 -20.23 11.42 -5.02
CA LEU A 148 -21.16 12.24 -5.79
C LEU A 148 -20.42 13.08 -6.84
N LEU A 149 -19.31 13.73 -6.46
CA LEU A 149 -18.51 14.58 -7.35
C LEU A 149 -17.91 13.76 -8.50
N TYR A 150 -17.35 12.59 -8.19
CA TYR A 150 -16.69 11.72 -9.15
C TYR A 150 -17.60 10.62 -9.71
N ARG A 151 -18.93 10.76 -9.58
CA ARG A 151 -19.92 9.75 -10.01
C ARG A 151 -19.80 9.31 -11.48
N ARG A 152 -19.16 10.12 -12.32
CA ARG A 152 -18.90 9.85 -13.74
C ARG A 152 -17.43 9.51 -14.04
N SER A 153 -16.55 9.58 -13.08
CA SER A 153 -15.12 9.27 -13.23
C SER A 153 -14.87 7.77 -13.26
N GLN A 154 -13.75 7.36 -13.80
CA GLN A 154 -13.17 6.06 -13.61
C GLN A 154 -12.52 6.02 -12.23
N TYR A 155 -12.63 4.91 -11.52
CA TYR A 155 -11.89 4.65 -10.28
C TYR A 155 -10.88 3.53 -10.51
N VAL A 156 -9.78 3.60 -9.77
CA VAL A 156 -8.81 2.51 -9.60
C VAL A 156 -8.69 2.24 -8.12
N ALA A 157 -8.90 0.99 -7.73
CA ALA A 157 -8.65 0.45 -6.40
C ALA A 157 -7.43 -0.48 -6.47
N VAL A 158 -6.67 -0.59 -5.39
CA VAL A 158 -5.48 -1.45 -5.35
C VAL A 158 -5.80 -2.87 -4.87
N SER A 159 -7.06 -3.14 -4.51
CA SER A 159 -7.55 -4.46 -4.08
C SER A 159 -9.05 -4.60 -4.31
N GLN A 160 -9.56 -5.83 -4.35
CA GLN A 160 -11.00 -6.10 -4.39
C GLN A 160 -11.69 -5.60 -3.11
N ALA A 161 -11.02 -5.75 -1.97
CA ALA A 161 -11.52 -5.21 -0.70
C ALA A 161 -11.77 -3.70 -0.78
N THR A 162 -10.82 -2.92 -1.32
CA THR A 162 -11.00 -1.47 -1.53
C THR A 162 -12.12 -1.18 -2.55
N ARG A 163 -12.25 -1.99 -3.60
CA ARG A 163 -13.35 -1.88 -4.58
C ARG A 163 -14.71 -2.10 -3.93
N ASP A 164 -14.81 -3.09 -3.06
CA ASP A 164 -16.06 -3.41 -2.36
C ASP A 164 -16.44 -2.30 -1.38
N GLU A 165 -15.49 -1.77 -0.63
CA GLU A 165 -15.70 -0.61 0.24
C GLU A 165 -16.16 0.64 -0.54
N LEU A 166 -15.56 0.91 -1.70
CA LEU A 166 -16.04 1.98 -2.58
C LEU A 166 -17.48 1.73 -3.04
N GLY A 167 -17.85 0.47 -3.27
CA GLY A 167 -19.23 0.06 -3.55
C GLY A 167 -20.19 0.41 -2.41
N GLU A 168 -19.80 0.21 -1.16
CA GLU A 168 -20.58 0.60 0.03
C GLU A 168 -20.75 2.12 0.14
N LEU A 169 -19.78 2.91 -0.37
CA LEU A 169 -19.88 4.35 -0.46
C LEU A 169 -20.75 4.84 -1.63
N GLY A 170 -21.26 3.92 -2.47
CA GLY A 170 -22.14 4.22 -3.61
C GLY A 170 -21.41 4.42 -4.94
N VAL A 171 -20.11 4.12 -5.01
CA VAL A 171 -19.38 4.06 -6.29
C VAL A 171 -19.80 2.81 -7.04
N ARG A 172 -20.24 2.96 -8.29
CA ARG A 172 -20.69 1.81 -9.10
C ARG A 172 -19.52 0.88 -9.42
N ARG A 173 -19.58 -0.38 -9.01
CA ARG A 173 -18.52 -1.39 -9.23
C ARG A 173 -17.99 -1.44 -10.66
N ARG A 174 -18.86 -1.28 -11.68
CA ARG A 174 -18.45 -1.22 -13.11
C ARG A 174 -17.57 -0.03 -13.49
N ARG A 175 -17.30 0.88 -12.56
CA ARG A 175 -16.42 2.02 -12.73
C ARG A 175 -15.15 1.91 -11.90
N VAL A 176 -14.95 0.81 -11.23
CA VAL A 176 -13.80 0.56 -10.39
C VAL A 176 -12.99 -0.57 -11.02
N ALA A 177 -11.87 -0.23 -11.63
CA ALA A 177 -10.85 -1.19 -12.00
C ALA A 177 -10.03 -1.56 -10.76
N VAL A 178 -9.60 -2.80 -10.67
CA VAL A 178 -8.64 -3.21 -9.65
C VAL A 178 -7.27 -3.34 -10.31
N VAL A 179 -6.30 -2.63 -9.79
CA VAL A 179 -4.91 -2.69 -10.23
C VAL A 179 -4.05 -2.92 -9.01
N HIS A 180 -3.66 -4.16 -8.79
CA HIS A 180 -2.88 -4.58 -7.63
C HIS A 180 -1.50 -3.93 -7.62
N ASN A 181 -0.89 -3.86 -6.44
CA ASN A 181 0.50 -3.49 -6.31
C ASN A 181 1.40 -4.63 -6.81
N GLY A 182 2.56 -4.27 -7.34
CA GLY A 182 3.60 -5.23 -7.63
C GLY A 182 4.59 -5.39 -6.48
N THR A 183 5.47 -6.36 -6.63
CA THR A 183 6.62 -6.59 -5.76
C THR A 183 7.88 -6.49 -6.61
N ASP A 184 8.92 -5.84 -6.10
CA ASP A 184 10.20 -5.77 -6.78
C ASP A 184 10.88 -7.15 -6.78
N PRO A 185 11.50 -7.58 -7.89
CA PRO A 185 12.36 -8.75 -7.85
C PRO A 185 13.55 -8.47 -6.93
N VAL A 186 13.77 -9.36 -5.97
CA VAL A 186 14.83 -9.20 -4.97
C VAL A 186 15.93 -10.20 -5.19
N VAL A 187 17.17 -9.72 -5.14
CA VAL A 187 18.35 -10.58 -5.03
C VAL A 187 18.52 -10.95 -3.56
N PRO A 188 18.53 -12.24 -3.20
CA PRO A 188 18.78 -12.63 -1.81
C PRO A 188 20.10 -12.06 -1.30
N VAL A 189 20.10 -11.57 -0.07
CA VAL A 189 21.29 -10.98 0.56
C VAL A 189 22.31 -12.04 0.94
N GLY A 190 21.87 -13.32 1.04
CA GLY A 190 22.73 -14.48 1.23
C GLY A 190 23.02 -14.87 2.67
N GLY A 191 22.37 -14.21 3.65
CA GLY A 191 22.52 -14.53 5.08
C GLY A 191 21.63 -15.67 5.58
N GLY A 192 20.52 -15.94 4.88
CA GLY A 192 19.54 -16.93 5.28
C GLY A 192 18.74 -16.56 6.52
N LYS A 193 17.96 -17.51 7.04
CA LYS A 193 17.15 -17.32 8.26
C LYS A 193 18.02 -17.17 9.50
N SER A 194 17.57 -16.33 10.45
CA SER A 194 18.21 -16.22 11.76
C SER A 194 18.37 -17.59 12.43
N PRO A 195 19.49 -17.87 13.11
CA PRO A 195 19.67 -19.11 13.86
C PRO A 195 18.70 -19.23 15.05
N THR A 196 18.19 -18.13 15.55
CA THR A 196 17.17 -18.08 16.61
C THR A 196 15.85 -17.53 16.05
N PRO A 197 14.71 -17.88 16.67
CA PRO A 197 13.39 -17.40 16.23
C PRO A 197 13.33 -15.88 16.16
N MET A 198 12.94 -15.33 15.04
CA MET A 198 12.83 -13.89 14.79
C MET A 198 11.53 -13.57 14.07
N VAL A 199 10.75 -12.66 14.64
CA VAL A 199 9.57 -12.07 14.02
C VAL A 199 9.92 -10.64 13.59
N ALA A 200 9.50 -10.24 12.40
CA ALA A 200 9.64 -8.87 11.94
C ALA A 200 8.28 -8.14 11.89
N VAL A 201 8.29 -6.85 12.18
CA VAL A 201 7.24 -5.90 11.83
C VAL A 201 7.88 -4.80 11.01
N VAL A 202 7.35 -4.53 9.82
CA VAL A 202 7.91 -3.52 8.91
C VAL A 202 6.82 -2.56 8.46
N GLY A 203 7.07 -1.26 8.56
CA GLY A 203 6.16 -0.23 8.07
C GLY A 203 6.23 1.07 8.85
N ARG A 204 5.37 2.02 8.49
CA ARG A 204 5.27 3.29 9.21
C ARG A 204 4.73 3.06 10.64
N LEU A 205 5.40 3.63 11.63
CA LEU A 205 4.98 3.50 13.02
C LEU A 205 3.86 4.50 13.34
N VAL A 206 2.62 4.04 13.13
CA VAL A 206 1.39 4.80 13.33
C VAL A 206 0.33 3.90 14.01
N PRO A 207 -0.64 4.46 14.77
CA PRO A 207 -1.54 3.69 15.62
C PRO A 207 -2.28 2.55 14.91
N HIS A 208 -2.71 2.77 13.67
CA HIS A 208 -3.48 1.76 12.92
C HIS A 208 -2.63 0.56 12.46
N LYS A 209 -1.32 0.60 12.61
CA LYS A 209 -0.44 -0.58 12.40
C LYS A 209 -0.42 -1.52 13.60
N ARG A 210 -0.88 -1.07 14.78
CA ARG A 210 -1.05 -1.89 15.99
C ARG A 210 0.20 -2.71 16.34
N VAL A 211 1.38 -2.09 16.25
CA VAL A 211 2.66 -2.77 16.55
C VAL A 211 2.68 -3.32 17.98
N GLU A 212 1.93 -2.70 18.89
CA GLU A 212 1.70 -3.15 20.26
C GLU A 212 1.22 -4.61 20.32
N HIS A 213 0.38 -5.04 19.36
CA HIS A 213 -0.11 -6.43 19.33
C HIS A 213 1.00 -7.44 19.01
N ALA A 214 1.98 -7.06 18.18
CA ALA A 214 3.14 -7.91 17.89
C ALA A 214 4.10 -7.96 19.10
N ILE A 215 4.30 -6.82 19.78
CA ILE A 215 5.08 -6.74 21.03
C ILE A 215 4.45 -7.68 22.07
N ASP A 216 3.15 -7.55 22.35
CA ASP A 216 2.45 -8.40 23.31
C ASP A 216 2.54 -9.88 22.95
N ALA A 217 2.38 -10.22 21.66
CA ALA A 217 2.44 -11.60 21.22
C ALA A 217 3.83 -12.21 21.45
N VAL A 218 4.90 -11.50 21.12
CA VAL A 218 6.28 -11.95 21.32
C VAL A 218 6.57 -12.12 22.82
N LEU A 219 6.19 -11.15 23.65
CA LEU A 219 6.40 -11.24 25.10
C LEU A 219 5.62 -12.40 25.74
N ALA A 220 4.42 -12.68 25.28
CA ALA A 220 3.63 -13.82 25.74
C ALA A 220 4.27 -15.17 25.37
N LEU A 221 5.09 -15.20 24.31
CA LEU A 221 5.75 -16.41 23.81
C LEU A 221 7.16 -16.62 24.40
N GLN A 222 7.77 -15.63 25.04
CA GLN A 222 9.10 -15.72 25.66
C GLN A 222 9.28 -16.92 26.60
N PRO A 223 8.29 -17.31 27.45
CA PRO A 223 8.45 -18.48 28.32
C PRO A 223 8.65 -19.79 27.54
N THR A 224 8.10 -19.87 26.31
CA THR A 224 8.21 -21.07 25.45
C THR A 224 9.39 -20.97 24.49
N PHE A 225 9.71 -19.77 24.03
CA PHE A 225 10.80 -19.48 23.10
C PHE A 225 11.70 -18.37 23.68
N PRO A 226 12.63 -18.71 24.61
CA PRO A 226 13.44 -17.70 25.32
C PRO A 226 14.29 -16.81 24.41
N ASP A 227 14.72 -17.33 23.26
CA ASP A 227 15.56 -16.61 22.28
C ASP A 227 14.73 -15.90 21.20
N LEU A 228 13.40 -15.85 21.32
CA LEU A 228 12.53 -15.18 20.36
C LEU A 228 12.74 -13.68 20.40
N THR A 229 12.96 -13.06 19.24
CA THR A 229 13.09 -11.61 19.09
C THR A 229 12.04 -11.04 18.15
N LEU A 230 11.66 -9.80 18.39
CA LEU A 230 10.87 -8.96 17.47
C LEU A 230 11.73 -7.83 16.95
N GLU A 231 11.97 -7.78 15.64
CA GLU A 231 12.56 -6.60 14.99
C GLU A 231 11.47 -5.69 14.43
N VAL A 232 11.41 -4.44 14.91
CA VAL A 232 10.48 -3.40 14.46
C VAL A 232 11.23 -2.44 13.55
N VAL A 233 10.87 -2.44 12.26
CA VAL A 233 11.50 -1.63 11.21
C VAL A 233 10.56 -0.55 10.73
N GLY A 234 11.06 0.67 10.69
CA GLY A 234 10.36 1.85 10.22
C GLY A 234 10.38 2.98 11.24
N SER A 235 9.77 4.09 10.85
CA SER A 235 9.64 5.28 11.69
C SER A 235 8.23 5.86 11.59
N GLY A 236 7.90 6.78 12.49
CA GLY A 236 6.61 7.46 12.47
C GLY A 236 6.32 8.20 13.75
N TRP A 237 5.26 9.00 13.74
CA TRP A 237 4.91 9.86 14.89
C TRP A 237 4.44 9.07 16.14
N TRP A 238 4.21 7.77 16.01
CA TRP A 238 3.85 6.86 17.10
C TRP A 238 5.05 6.12 17.70
N GLU A 239 6.23 6.29 17.13
CA GLU A 239 7.47 5.57 17.51
C GLU A 239 7.83 5.73 18.99
N ALA A 240 7.83 6.98 19.49
CA ALA A 240 8.13 7.23 20.91
C ALA A 240 7.16 6.49 21.85
N ARG A 241 5.87 6.45 21.49
CA ARG A 241 4.86 5.71 22.27
C ARG A 241 5.09 4.21 22.25
N LEU A 242 5.57 3.66 21.13
CA LEU A 242 5.90 2.24 21.05
C LEU A 242 7.13 1.88 21.89
N HIS A 243 8.14 2.74 21.94
CA HIS A 243 9.28 2.58 22.83
C HIS A 243 8.86 2.59 24.31
N ASP A 244 7.98 3.54 24.68
CA ASP A 244 7.43 3.61 26.03
C ASP A 244 6.63 2.34 26.35
N TYR A 245 5.78 1.91 25.43
CA TYR A 245 4.97 0.70 25.57
C TYR A 245 5.85 -0.55 25.79
N ALA A 246 6.87 -0.76 24.95
CA ALA A 246 7.79 -1.89 25.11
C ALA A 246 8.48 -1.87 26.47
N ARG A 247 8.90 -0.68 26.94
CA ARG A 247 9.52 -0.52 28.27
C ARG A 247 8.53 -0.81 29.40
N GLU A 248 7.30 -0.29 29.34
CA GLU A 248 6.23 -0.54 30.31
C GLU A 248 5.90 -2.03 30.41
N ARG A 249 6.04 -2.75 29.30
CA ARG A 249 5.80 -4.21 29.21
C ARG A 249 7.02 -5.03 29.62
N GLY A 250 8.17 -4.41 29.95
CA GLY A 250 9.38 -5.12 30.32
C GLY A 250 10.04 -5.89 29.16
N ALA A 251 9.91 -5.37 27.93
CA ALA A 251 10.34 -6.09 26.72
C ALA A 251 11.86 -6.36 26.65
N GLY A 252 12.70 -5.54 27.30
CA GLY A 252 14.16 -5.71 27.29
C GLY A 252 14.69 -5.91 25.87
N ASP A 253 15.59 -6.89 25.71
CA ASP A 253 16.24 -7.20 24.43
C ASP A 253 15.34 -8.03 23.48
N ALA A 254 14.15 -8.47 23.94
CA ALA A 254 13.22 -9.22 23.10
C ALA A 254 12.58 -8.36 21.98
N VAL A 255 12.60 -7.03 22.11
CA VAL A 255 12.05 -6.10 21.10
C VAL A 255 13.12 -5.10 20.69
N VAL A 256 13.52 -5.17 19.42
CA VAL A 256 14.57 -4.33 18.84
C VAL A 256 13.95 -3.37 17.82
N PHE A 257 14.02 -2.08 18.09
CA PHE A 257 13.62 -1.03 17.15
C PHE A 257 14.80 -0.67 16.25
N ARG A 258 14.67 -0.88 14.95
CA ARG A 258 15.71 -0.65 13.94
C ARG A 258 15.65 0.75 13.32
N GLY A 259 14.56 1.51 13.59
CA GLY A 259 14.31 2.78 12.93
C GLY A 259 14.05 2.62 11.42
N HIS A 260 14.24 3.72 10.68
CA HIS A 260 14.14 3.70 9.22
C HIS A 260 15.43 3.07 8.63
N LEU A 261 15.28 2.04 7.84
CA LEU A 261 16.36 1.33 7.17
C LEU A 261 16.43 1.68 5.67
N SER A 262 17.60 1.50 5.07
CA SER A 262 17.72 1.45 3.62
C SER A 262 16.96 0.26 3.04
N GLU A 263 16.65 0.28 1.74
CA GLU A 263 15.99 -0.86 1.09
C GLU A 263 16.80 -2.16 1.27
N ALA A 264 18.14 -2.08 1.11
CA ALA A 264 19.02 -3.25 1.28
C ALA A 264 18.94 -3.82 2.71
N ASP A 265 19.04 -2.96 3.73
CA ASP A 265 19.00 -3.40 5.13
C ASP A 265 17.61 -3.93 5.50
N LYS A 266 16.54 -3.34 4.94
CA LYS A 266 15.17 -3.82 5.11
C LYS A 266 15.01 -5.24 4.53
N HIS A 267 15.57 -5.50 3.36
CA HIS A 267 15.56 -6.83 2.76
C HIS A 267 16.36 -7.85 3.54
N GLU A 268 17.47 -7.45 4.20
CA GLU A 268 18.18 -8.32 5.14
C GLU A 268 17.29 -8.73 6.33
N VAL A 269 16.52 -7.80 6.88
CA VAL A 269 15.56 -8.13 7.95
C VAL A 269 14.51 -9.14 7.48
N TYR A 270 13.93 -8.96 6.29
CA TYR A 270 12.99 -9.94 5.74
C TYR A 270 13.64 -11.31 5.53
N GLU A 271 14.87 -11.36 5.02
CA GLU A 271 15.57 -12.62 4.81
C GLU A 271 15.83 -13.36 6.12
N ARG A 272 16.25 -12.67 7.17
CA ARG A 272 16.53 -13.22 8.50
C ARG A 272 15.28 -13.63 9.26
N ALA A 273 14.17 -12.93 9.08
CA ALA A 273 12.94 -13.17 9.82
C ALA A 273 12.34 -14.55 9.48
N TRP A 274 11.91 -15.28 10.51
CA TRP A 274 11.14 -16.51 10.34
C TRP A 274 9.71 -16.20 9.89
N LEU A 275 9.13 -15.11 10.44
CA LEU A 275 7.76 -14.68 10.18
C LEU A 275 7.69 -13.15 10.10
N LEU A 276 6.77 -12.64 9.29
CA LEU A 276 6.32 -11.25 9.32
C LEU A 276 5.00 -11.17 10.09
N ALA A 277 4.91 -10.33 11.11
CA ALA A 277 3.65 -9.99 11.75
C ALA A 277 3.11 -8.68 11.18
N LEU A 278 1.86 -8.69 10.71
CA LEU A 278 1.17 -7.52 10.15
C LEU A 278 -0.19 -7.32 10.85
N PRO A 279 -0.21 -6.87 12.12
CA PRO A 279 -1.42 -6.69 12.90
C PRO A 279 -2.20 -5.42 12.58
N SER A 280 -2.11 -4.94 11.35
CA SER A 280 -2.71 -3.68 10.92
C SER A 280 -4.24 -3.70 11.02
N LEU A 281 -4.81 -2.59 11.46
CA LEU A 281 -6.26 -2.35 11.40
C LEU A 281 -6.75 -2.23 9.96
N LYS A 282 -5.92 -1.65 9.09
CA LYS A 282 -6.28 -1.39 7.69
C LYS A 282 -5.05 -1.38 6.79
N GLU A 283 -5.17 -2.10 5.69
CA GLU A 283 -4.22 -2.12 4.59
C GLU A 283 -4.95 -1.97 3.25
N GLY A 284 -4.40 -1.17 2.35
CA GLY A 284 -4.87 -1.16 0.97
C GLY A 284 -4.47 -2.43 0.22
N TRP A 285 -3.21 -2.85 0.42
CA TRP A 285 -2.62 -4.06 -0.14
C TRP A 285 -1.67 -4.75 0.85
N GLY A 286 -0.72 -3.99 1.42
CA GLY A 286 0.33 -4.52 2.27
C GLY A 286 1.57 -4.90 1.46
N LEU A 287 2.29 -3.92 0.86
CA LEU A 287 3.52 -4.16 0.09
C LEU A 287 4.54 -5.03 0.83
N VAL A 288 4.65 -4.84 2.14
CA VAL A 288 5.54 -5.62 3.01
C VAL A 288 5.30 -7.13 2.96
N VAL A 289 4.08 -7.56 2.61
CA VAL A 289 3.73 -8.99 2.44
C VAL A 289 4.47 -9.56 1.22
N GLY A 290 4.39 -8.87 0.08
CA GLY A 290 5.13 -9.25 -1.12
C GLY A 290 6.63 -9.20 -0.91
N GLU A 291 7.13 -8.11 -0.33
CA GLU A 291 8.56 -7.93 -0.02
C GLU A 291 9.09 -9.08 0.87
N ALA A 292 8.42 -9.39 1.98
CA ALA A 292 8.79 -10.50 2.86
C ALA A 292 8.67 -11.86 2.15
N GLY A 293 7.61 -12.04 1.36
CA GLY A 293 7.35 -13.27 0.62
C GLY A 293 8.43 -13.58 -0.41
N MET A 294 9.03 -12.57 -1.06
CA MET A 294 10.18 -12.76 -1.95
C MET A 294 11.36 -13.42 -1.24
N HIS A 295 11.54 -13.18 0.06
CA HIS A 295 12.53 -13.83 0.91
C HIS A 295 12.03 -15.15 1.54
N GLY A 296 10.81 -15.58 1.17
CA GLY A 296 10.21 -16.76 1.77
C GLY A 296 9.87 -16.58 3.24
N THR A 297 9.48 -15.37 3.64
CA THR A 297 9.04 -15.05 5.00
C THR A 297 7.52 -14.95 5.00
N PRO A 298 6.82 -15.98 5.51
CA PRO A 298 5.37 -15.99 5.53
C PRO A 298 4.83 -14.97 6.51
N THR A 299 3.66 -14.41 6.17
CA THR A 299 3.03 -13.34 6.95
C THR A 299 1.90 -13.88 7.81
N VAL A 300 1.80 -13.41 9.06
CA VAL A 300 0.61 -13.53 9.91
C VAL A 300 -0.07 -12.17 9.98
N ALA A 301 -1.30 -12.06 9.48
CA ALA A 301 -2.00 -10.79 9.37
C ALA A 301 -3.46 -10.89 9.83
N TYR A 302 -4.08 -9.73 10.11
CA TYR A 302 -5.51 -9.71 10.39
C TYR A 302 -6.33 -9.82 9.12
N ARG A 303 -7.32 -10.72 9.16
CA ARG A 303 -8.27 -10.96 8.06
C ARG A 303 -9.04 -9.69 7.70
N GLU A 304 -9.48 -8.92 8.68
CA GLU A 304 -10.28 -7.71 8.48
C GLU A 304 -9.48 -6.48 8.01
N ALA A 305 -8.16 -6.60 7.84
CA ALA A 305 -7.33 -5.47 7.43
C ALA A 305 -7.56 -5.01 5.97
N GLY A 306 -8.41 -5.67 5.20
CA GLY A 306 -8.76 -5.31 3.83
C GLY A 306 -7.90 -6.03 2.81
N GLY A 307 -7.01 -5.32 2.08
CA GLY A 307 -6.20 -5.89 0.99
C GLY A 307 -5.26 -7.04 1.39
N THR A 308 -5.02 -7.25 2.69
CA THR A 308 -4.29 -8.42 3.18
C THR A 308 -4.95 -9.75 2.83
N GLN A 309 -6.28 -9.79 2.62
CA GLN A 309 -6.98 -11.00 2.19
C GLN A 309 -6.61 -11.44 0.76
N GLU A 310 -5.99 -10.57 0.00
CA GLU A 310 -5.56 -10.85 -1.38
C GLU A 310 -4.04 -11.02 -1.46
N SER A 311 -3.27 -10.22 -0.70
CA SER A 311 -1.83 -10.32 -0.66
C SER A 311 -1.33 -11.53 0.16
N VAL A 312 -2.13 -12.04 1.11
CA VAL A 312 -1.88 -13.27 1.88
C VAL A 312 -2.90 -14.32 1.48
N VAL A 313 -2.45 -15.41 0.86
CA VAL A 313 -3.28 -16.60 0.61
C VAL A 313 -3.26 -17.47 1.87
N ASP A 314 -4.38 -17.48 2.61
CA ASP A 314 -4.51 -18.12 3.92
C ASP A 314 -4.22 -19.62 3.85
N GLY A 315 -3.32 -20.10 4.70
CA GLY A 315 -2.85 -21.49 4.72
C GLY A 315 -1.85 -21.87 3.61
N PHE A 316 -1.59 -20.98 2.64
CA PHE A 316 -0.66 -21.22 1.55
C PHE A 316 0.58 -20.30 1.61
N SER A 317 0.40 -18.97 1.65
CA SER A 317 1.50 -18.00 1.70
C SER A 317 1.68 -17.33 3.06
N GLY A 318 0.73 -17.54 3.97
CA GLY A 318 0.69 -16.98 5.31
C GLY A 318 -0.53 -17.47 6.06
N VAL A 319 -0.84 -16.80 7.17
CA VAL A 319 -2.01 -17.10 8.01
C VAL A 319 -2.79 -15.84 8.28
N LEU A 320 -4.11 -15.89 8.04
CA LEU A 320 -5.04 -14.82 8.36
C LEU A 320 -5.79 -15.14 9.66
N VAL A 321 -5.71 -14.22 10.61
CA VAL A 321 -6.32 -14.35 11.95
C VAL A 321 -7.31 -13.21 12.21
N ASP A 322 -8.25 -13.41 13.14
CA ASP A 322 -9.34 -12.44 13.36
C ASP A 322 -9.04 -11.42 14.46
N HIS A 323 -8.15 -11.76 15.42
CA HIS A 323 -7.88 -10.92 16.59
C HIS A 323 -6.50 -11.18 17.19
N GLN A 324 -6.12 -10.37 18.19
CA GLN A 324 -4.79 -10.39 18.82
C GLN A 324 -4.42 -11.78 19.40
N GLN A 325 -5.35 -12.48 20.06
CA GLN A 325 -5.08 -13.81 20.57
C GLN A 325 -4.78 -14.81 19.42
N GLY A 326 -5.50 -14.69 18.30
CA GLY A 326 -5.23 -15.46 17.09
C GLY A 326 -3.84 -15.20 16.51
N LEU A 327 -3.36 -13.95 16.56
CA LEU A 327 -2.00 -13.60 16.15
C LEU A 327 -0.97 -14.34 17.02
N THR A 328 -1.12 -14.27 18.35
CA THR A 328 -0.22 -14.96 19.29
C THR A 328 -0.22 -16.48 19.06
N THR A 329 -1.40 -17.08 18.90
CA THR A 329 -1.55 -18.51 18.64
C THR A 329 -0.90 -18.93 17.32
N ALA A 330 -1.17 -18.21 16.23
CA ALA A 330 -0.59 -18.51 14.92
C ALA A 330 0.95 -18.35 14.91
N LEU A 331 1.47 -17.34 15.60
CA LEU A 331 2.92 -17.20 15.78
C LEU A 331 3.49 -18.38 16.55
N ALA A 332 2.88 -18.80 17.68
CA ALA A 332 3.33 -19.95 18.47
C ALA A 332 3.38 -21.24 17.64
N GLU A 333 2.29 -21.55 16.91
CA GLU A 333 2.21 -22.73 16.05
C GLU A 333 3.29 -22.73 14.97
N LEU A 334 3.47 -21.58 14.28
CA LEU A 334 4.46 -21.48 13.21
C LEU A 334 5.90 -21.47 13.72
N LEU A 335 6.16 -20.97 14.91
CA LEU A 335 7.49 -21.03 15.53
C LEU A 335 7.85 -22.47 15.92
N ALA A 336 6.88 -23.26 16.37
CA ALA A 336 7.08 -24.67 16.77
C ALA A 336 7.13 -25.64 15.57
N ASP A 337 6.39 -25.37 14.49
CA ASP A 337 6.25 -26.26 13.32
C ASP A 337 7.09 -25.78 12.13
N GLU A 338 8.31 -26.31 12.02
CA GLU A 338 9.23 -25.98 10.92
C GLU A 338 8.70 -26.42 9.55
N GLU A 339 8.06 -27.59 9.47
CA GLU A 339 7.55 -28.10 8.19
C GLU A 339 6.41 -27.23 7.66
N ARG A 340 5.48 -26.84 8.53
CA ARG A 340 4.40 -25.92 8.18
C ARG A 340 4.96 -24.56 7.76
N ARG A 341 5.93 -24.04 8.51
CA ARG A 341 6.61 -22.78 8.18
C ARG A 341 7.32 -22.89 6.80
N ALA A 342 8.00 -23.99 6.52
CA ALA A 342 8.66 -24.22 5.24
C ALA A 342 7.65 -24.33 4.06
N ARG A 343 6.49 -24.94 4.28
CA ARG A 343 5.41 -24.97 3.28
C ARG A 343 4.91 -23.56 2.97
N LEU A 344 4.58 -22.78 3.99
CA LEU A 344 4.14 -21.38 3.84
C LEU A 344 5.22 -20.49 3.20
N SER A 345 6.50 -20.73 3.50
CA SER A 345 7.63 -20.03 2.90
C SER A 345 7.67 -20.22 1.38
N ARG A 346 7.46 -21.45 0.89
CA ARG A 346 7.37 -21.72 -0.56
C ARG A 346 6.16 -21.01 -1.17
N GLY A 347 5.00 -21.10 -0.51
CA GLY A 347 3.79 -20.42 -0.96
C GLY A 347 3.94 -18.90 -1.01
N ALA A 348 4.60 -18.31 -0.01
CA ALA A 348 4.88 -16.88 0.05
C ALA A 348 5.70 -16.41 -1.16
N ARG A 349 6.75 -17.15 -1.53
CA ARG A 349 7.53 -16.86 -2.76
C ARG A 349 6.68 -16.92 -4.01
N VAL A 350 5.91 -18.01 -4.17
CA VAL A 350 5.02 -18.18 -5.35
C VAL A 350 4.04 -17.01 -5.45
N THR A 351 3.35 -16.67 -4.35
CA THR A 351 2.38 -15.57 -4.32
C THR A 351 3.04 -14.23 -4.65
N SER A 352 4.22 -13.95 -4.08
CA SER A 352 4.91 -12.67 -4.32
C SER A 352 5.37 -12.50 -5.77
N HIS A 353 5.80 -13.56 -6.44
CA HIS A 353 6.16 -13.51 -7.86
C HIS A 353 4.96 -13.35 -8.81
N ALA A 354 3.75 -13.66 -8.35
CA ALA A 354 2.55 -13.50 -9.17
C ALA A 354 2.12 -12.02 -9.33
N PHE A 355 2.58 -11.15 -8.43
CA PHE A 355 2.26 -9.72 -8.47
C PHE A 355 3.50 -8.91 -8.84
N THR A 356 3.60 -8.50 -10.11
CA THR A 356 4.74 -7.74 -10.61
C THR A 356 4.38 -6.27 -10.87
N TRP A 357 5.37 -5.40 -10.80
CA TRP A 357 5.18 -3.99 -11.15
C TRP A 357 4.89 -3.78 -12.63
N GLU A 358 5.47 -4.59 -13.52
CA GLU A 358 5.18 -4.55 -14.95
C GLU A 358 3.70 -4.78 -15.23
N HIS A 359 3.10 -5.72 -14.51
CA HIS A 359 1.68 -6.02 -14.61
C HIS A 359 0.83 -4.85 -14.09
N ALA A 360 1.20 -4.26 -12.95
CA ALA A 360 0.54 -3.08 -12.40
C ALA A 360 0.60 -1.89 -13.38
N GLN A 361 1.76 -1.65 -13.99
CA GLN A 361 1.98 -0.60 -14.99
C GLN A 361 1.11 -0.80 -16.23
N GLU A 362 1.06 -2.03 -16.76
CA GLU A 362 0.24 -2.34 -17.94
C GLU A 362 -1.26 -2.18 -17.64
N SER A 363 -1.73 -2.73 -16.53
CA SER A 363 -3.12 -2.60 -16.11
C SER A 363 -3.52 -1.14 -15.88
N PHE A 364 -2.65 -0.35 -15.26
CA PHE A 364 -2.92 1.09 -15.07
C PHE A 364 -2.91 1.86 -16.39
N ALA A 365 -1.98 1.53 -17.30
CA ALA A 365 -1.93 2.10 -18.64
C ALA A 365 -3.21 1.80 -19.43
N ALA A 366 -3.75 0.58 -19.33
CA ALA A 366 -5.02 0.21 -19.94
C ALA A 366 -6.19 1.07 -19.41
N VAL A 367 -6.21 1.37 -18.11
CA VAL A 367 -7.21 2.28 -17.52
C VAL A 367 -7.08 3.69 -18.08
N VAL A 368 -5.86 4.21 -18.22
CA VAL A 368 -5.61 5.56 -18.79
C VAL A 368 -6.01 5.60 -20.26
N ARG A 369 -5.66 4.58 -21.05
CA ARG A 369 -6.09 4.45 -22.47
C ARG A 369 -7.61 4.47 -22.59
N ALA A 370 -8.30 3.66 -21.79
CA ALA A 370 -9.76 3.63 -21.79
C ALA A 370 -10.38 5.00 -21.41
N ALA A 371 -9.78 5.70 -20.45
CA ALA A 371 -10.22 7.05 -20.07
C ALA A 371 -10.06 8.07 -21.20
N LEU A 372 -8.97 8.00 -21.98
CA LEU A 372 -8.74 8.83 -23.18
C LEU A 372 -9.81 8.59 -24.25
N GLU A 373 -10.25 7.35 -24.42
CA GLU A 373 -11.28 6.96 -25.39
C GLU A 373 -12.72 7.15 -24.85
N GLY A 374 -12.88 7.66 -23.65
CA GLY A 374 -14.19 7.81 -23.00
C GLY A 374 -14.82 6.47 -22.57
N ARG A 375 -14.06 5.37 -22.63
CA ARG A 375 -14.46 4.03 -22.16
C ARG A 375 -14.29 3.89 -20.64
N ARG A 376 -14.74 2.76 -20.10
CA ARG A 376 -14.59 2.40 -18.67
C ARG A 376 -14.03 1.00 -18.55
N VAL A 377 -13.20 0.80 -17.55
CA VAL A 377 -12.65 -0.50 -17.18
C VAL A 377 -13.25 -0.92 -15.84
N SER A 378 -13.65 -2.17 -15.72
CA SER A 378 -14.09 -2.77 -14.46
C SER A 378 -13.07 -3.80 -13.97
N GLY A 379 -13.17 -4.22 -12.71
CA GLY A 379 -12.27 -5.24 -12.16
C GLY A 379 -12.29 -6.59 -12.90
N GLN A 380 -13.30 -6.84 -13.72
CA GLN A 380 -13.38 -8.03 -14.57
C GLN A 380 -12.65 -7.85 -15.90
N ASP A 381 -12.42 -6.61 -16.32
CA ASP A 381 -11.84 -6.27 -17.61
C ASP A 381 -10.35 -5.90 -17.53
N THR A 382 -9.73 -5.98 -16.33
CA THR A 382 -8.32 -5.64 -16.15
C THR A 382 -7.47 -6.83 -16.62
N PRO A 383 -6.65 -6.71 -17.68
CA PRO A 383 -5.83 -7.82 -18.16
C PRO A 383 -4.92 -8.37 -17.07
N GLY A 384 -4.84 -9.69 -16.95
CA GLY A 384 -3.83 -10.40 -16.17
C GLY A 384 -4.11 -10.53 -14.66
N GLN A 385 -5.32 -10.40 -14.20
CA GLN A 385 -5.70 -10.72 -12.82
C GLN A 385 -6.06 -12.21 -12.62
N ASP A 386 -5.24 -13.10 -13.15
CA ASP A 386 -5.26 -14.47 -12.68
C ASP A 386 -4.61 -14.49 -11.28
N THR A 387 -5.43 -14.21 -10.27
CA THR A 387 -5.07 -14.59 -8.89
C THR A 387 -4.68 -16.06 -8.97
N PRO A 388 -3.50 -16.49 -8.42
CA PRO A 388 -3.17 -17.91 -8.41
C PRO A 388 -4.39 -18.65 -7.83
N GLU A 389 -4.98 -19.56 -8.62
CA GLU A 389 -6.09 -20.39 -8.14
C GLU A 389 -5.66 -20.97 -6.79
N GLN A 390 -6.49 -20.77 -5.78
CA GLN A 390 -6.26 -21.45 -4.52
C GLN A 390 -6.16 -22.92 -4.86
N PRO A 391 -5.05 -23.59 -4.55
CA PRO A 391 -4.97 -25.03 -4.76
C PRO A 391 -6.17 -25.63 -4.03
N ASP A 392 -6.93 -26.46 -4.73
CA ASP A 392 -8.10 -27.16 -4.21
C ASP A 392 -7.80 -27.56 -2.76
N ARG A 393 -8.66 -27.16 -1.84
CA ARG A 393 -8.59 -27.62 -0.46
C ARG A 393 -8.67 -29.14 -0.54
N ALA A 394 -7.51 -29.80 -0.48
CA ALA A 394 -7.50 -31.22 -0.22
C ALA A 394 -8.29 -31.41 1.07
N GLU A 395 -9.46 -32.02 0.92
CA GLU A 395 -10.26 -32.48 2.05
C GLU A 395 -9.40 -33.39 2.94
N PRO A 396 -9.68 -33.41 4.26
CA PRO A 396 -8.83 -33.97 5.30
C PRO A 396 -8.52 -35.44 5.12
#